data_53325cf6844158e40efd70d902ad132e
#
_entry.id   53325cf6844158e40efd70d902ad132e
#
_cell.length_a   1.000
_cell.length_b   1.000
_cell.length_c   1.000
_cell.angle_alpha   90.00
_cell.angle_beta   90.00
_cell.angle_gamma   90.00
#
_symmetry.space_group_name_H-M   'P 1'
#
loop_
_entity.id
_entity.type
_entity.pdbx_description
1 polymer ?
#
loop_
_entity_poly.entity_id
_entity_poly.type
_entity_poly.pdbx_seq_one_letter_code
_entity_poly.pdbx_strand_id
1 'polypeptide(L)'
;MSTHFHSLRVKSIAPDTDEAVIVSFDVPSALQTDFQFTQGQHLTLRTQLNGKEERRSYSICSGVDDGELRIGVRHVAGGVMSSWINQDLQLGAQIDVLPPEGRFFVPIDPSQVRQYLGIAGGSGITPILAIMKTVLAREPLSHFTLIYGNRRQASTMFKEELEDLKNRYLTRLTLHTVFSQEHMDSPLKSGRLTQAKLGEFLSVLIQPQQLDHIFVCGPHGFNDEADAALLAAGVPAEHIHIERFGVPVDAASMKIKPAVQPGDAPQAMVQIIRDGLSREIEFRTEHGNVLVAAAASGLEVPYSCKSGVCCTCRAKLIDRKSVV
;
A
#
# COMPACT_ATOMS: atom_id res chain seq x y z
N MET A 1 -6.90 7.89 -16.61
CA MET A 1 -7.45 7.76 -15.24
C MET A 1 -7.76 9.15 -14.73
N SER A 2 -8.92 9.37 -14.16
CA SER A 2 -9.29 10.66 -13.58
C SER A 2 -8.36 10.96 -12.41
N THR A 3 -7.84 12.18 -12.33
CA THR A 3 -7.00 12.65 -11.22
C THR A 3 -7.79 13.59 -10.30
N HIS A 4 -9.13 13.59 -10.44
CA HIS A 4 -10.02 14.39 -9.63
C HIS A 4 -10.54 13.59 -8.44
N PHE A 5 -10.67 14.27 -7.29
CA PHE A 5 -11.34 13.69 -6.14
C PHE A 5 -12.84 13.61 -6.38
N HIS A 6 -13.42 12.49 -6.01
CA HIS A 6 -14.85 12.26 -6.02
C HIS A 6 -15.33 12.09 -4.58
N SER A 7 -16.46 12.70 -4.26
CA SER A 7 -17.05 12.55 -2.93
C SER A 7 -17.81 11.23 -2.85
N LEU A 8 -17.29 10.28 -2.05
CA LEU A 8 -17.92 8.99 -1.80
C LEU A 8 -18.55 8.96 -0.42
N ARG A 9 -19.70 8.31 -0.31
CA ARG A 9 -20.37 8.09 0.96
C ARG A 9 -19.80 6.86 1.66
N VAL A 10 -19.54 6.98 2.96
CA VAL A 10 -19.19 5.85 3.81
C VAL A 10 -20.40 4.92 3.95
N LYS A 11 -20.28 3.72 3.40
CA LYS A 11 -21.34 2.68 3.38
C LYS A 11 -21.38 1.91 4.70
N SER A 12 -20.20 1.56 5.23
CA SER A 12 -20.09 0.86 6.52
C SER A 12 -18.77 1.17 7.21
N ILE A 13 -18.78 1.05 8.53
CA ILE A 13 -17.59 1.07 9.39
C ILE A 13 -17.73 -0.11 10.33
N ALA A 14 -16.88 -1.12 10.18
CA ALA A 14 -16.89 -2.32 11.00
C ALA A 14 -15.61 -2.38 11.84
N PRO A 15 -15.70 -2.57 13.18
CA PRO A 15 -14.54 -2.90 14.00
C PRO A 15 -13.90 -4.20 13.50
N ASP A 16 -12.57 -4.23 13.41
CA ASP A 16 -11.80 -5.42 13.04
C ASP A 16 -10.95 -5.88 14.23
N THR A 17 -10.28 -4.93 14.89
CA THR A 17 -9.58 -5.11 16.16
C THR A 17 -9.80 -3.88 17.04
N ASP A 18 -9.31 -3.90 18.29
CA ASP A 18 -9.34 -2.73 19.17
C ASP A 18 -8.58 -1.52 18.59
N GLU A 19 -7.69 -1.76 17.60
CA GLU A 19 -6.84 -0.75 16.98
C GLU A 19 -7.14 -0.55 15.49
N ALA A 20 -8.18 -1.15 14.92
CA ALA A 20 -8.43 -1.09 13.48
C ALA A 20 -9.90 -1.18 13.12
N VAL A 21 -10.27 -0.46 12.07
CA VAL A 21 -11.60 -0.52 11.45
C VAL A 21 -11.50 -0.84 9.96
N ILE A 22 -12.55 -1.46 9.43
CA ILE A 22 -12.77 -1.66 8.00
C ILE A 22 -13.82 -0.66 7.55
N VAL A 23 -13.49 0.15 6.56
CA VAL A 23 -14.40 1.15 5.98
C VAL A 23 -14.75 0.75 4.56
N SER A 24 -16.05 0.68 4.23
CA SER A 24 -16.51 0.51 2.85
C SER A 24 -17.18 1.77 2.32
N PHE A 25 -17.16 1.92 1.01
CA PHE A 25 -17.69 3.08 0.32
C PHE A 25 -18.81 2.70 -0.63
N ASP A 26 -19.84 3.56 -0.71
CA ASP A 26 -20.81 3.52 -1.79
C ASP A 26 -20.21 4.21 -3.01
N VAL A 27 -20.06 3.46 -4.09
CA VAL A 27 -19.63 3.99 -5.38
C VAL A 27 -20.87 4.23 -6.23
N PRO A 28 -21.22 5.50 -6.55
CA PRO A 28 -22.35 5.80 -7.43
C PRO A 28 -22.20 5.12 -8.80
N SER A 29 -23.31 4.76 -9.42
CA SER A 29 -23.31 4.08 -10.73
C SER A 29 -22.54 4.83 -11.82
N ALA A 30 -22.59 6.16 -11.80
CA ALA A 30 -21.85 7.02 -12.72
C ALA A 30 -20.32 6.96 -12.52
N LEU A 31 -19.83 6.51 -11.36
CA LEU A 31 -18.40 6.44 -11.03
C LEU A 31 -17.87 5.01 -11.01
N GLN A 32 -18.68 4.01 -11.28
CA GLN A 32 -18.25 2.60 -11.18
C GLN A 32 -17.05 2.28 -12.08
N THR A 33 -16.99 2.86 -13.27
CA THR A 33 -15.85 2.67 -14.18
C THR A 33 -14.57 3.28 -13.62
N ASP A 34 -14.66 4.47 -13.01
CA ASP A 34 -13.50 5.16 -12.44
C ASP A 34 -12.98 4.45 -11.18
N PHE A 35 -13.86 3.78 -10.43
CA PHE A 35 -13.53 3.06 -9.21
C PHE A 35 -13.36 1.55 -9.38
N GLN A 36 -13.31 1.05 -10.63
CA GLN A 36 -12.80 -0.29 -10.88
C GLN A 36 -11.33 -0.37 -10.46
N PHE A 37 -10.98 -1.40 -9.72
CA PHE A 37 -9.62 -1.56 -9.21
C PHE A 37 -9.00 -2.90 -9.60
N THR A 38 -7.68 -2.91 -9.58
CA THR A 38 -6.86 -4.12 -9.63
C THR A 38 -6.39 -4.43 -8.22
N GLN A 39 -6.31 -5.71 -7.86
CA GLN A 39 -5.81 -6.17 -6.57
C GLN A 39 -4.46 -5.52 -6.20
N GLY A 40 -4.29 -5.09 -4.95
CA GLY A 40 -3.08 -4.41 -4.49
C GLY A 40 -3.00 -2.91 -4.80
N GLN A 41 -4.05 -2.32 -5.39
CA GLN A 41 -4.18 -0.86 -5.50
C GLN A 41 -4.64 -0.22 -4.19
N HIS A 42 -4.50 1.09 -4.11
CA HIS A 42 -4.89 1.90 -2.95
C HIS A 42 -5.80 3.07 -3.36
N LEU A 43 -6.51 3.60 -2.37
CA LEU A 43 -7.27 4.85 -2.45
C LEU A 43 -6.50 5.97 -1.74
N THR A 44 -6.52 7.16 -2.30
CA THR A 44 -6.10 8.38 -1.59
C THR A 44 -7.34 9.10 -1.09
N LEU A 45 -7.47 9.22 0.22
CA LEU A 45 -8.53 9.95 0.91
C LEU A 45 -8.07 11.38 1.21
N ARG A 46 -9.00 12.33 1.10
CA ARG A 46 -8.81 13.74 1.45
C ARG A 46 -9.96 14.22 2.33
N THR A 47 -9.64 14.95 3.37
CA THR A 47 -10.63 15.63 4.25
C THR A 47 -10.00 16.82 4.95
N GLN A 48 -10.85 17.66 5.57
CA GLN A 48 -10.40 18.78 6.39
C GLN A 48 -10.41 18.37 7.87
N LEU A 49 -9.25 18.37 8.50
CA LEU A 49 -9.09 18.08 9.93
C LEU A 49 -8.34 19.21 10.62
N ASN A 50 -8.92 19.75 11.68
CA ASN A 50 -8.34 20.87 12.43
C ASN A 50 -7.97 22.10 11.57
N GLY A 51 -8.81 22.39 10.55
CA GLY A 51 -8.59 23.50 9.62
C GLY A 51 -7.48 23.28 8.60
N LYS A 52 -6.97 22.04 8.48
CA LYS A 52 -5.95 21.66 7.48
C LYS A 52 -6.45 20.54 6.61
N GLU A 53 -6.09 20.60 5.33
CA GLU A 53 -6.33 19.51 4.42
C GLU A 53 -5.36 18.37 4.73
N GLU A 54 -5.93 17.18 5.01
CA GLU A 54 -5.19 15.95 5.21
C GLU A 54 -5.46 14.98 4.04
N ARG A 55 -4.39 14.38 3.51
CA ARG A 55 -4.46 13.34 2.48
C ARG A 55 -3.66 12.13 2.92
N ARG A 56 -4.27 10.94 2.82
CA ARG A 56 -3.57 9.67 3.12
C ARG A 56 -4.04 8.58 2.16
N SER A 57 -3.09 7.73 1.80
CA SER A 57 -3.36 6.54 1.00
C SER A 57 -3.60 5.34 1.90
N TYR A 58 -4.61 4.54 1.54
CA TYR A 58 -4.96 3.28 2.20
C TYR A 58 -5.16 2.21 1.14
N SER A 59 -4.50 1.07 1.30
CA SER A 59 -4.64 -0.04 0.36
C SER A 59 -6.05 -0.61 0.40
N ILE A 60 -6.58 -0.95 -0.78
CA ILE A 60 -7.82 -1.68 -0.92
C ILE A 60 -7.61 -3.09 -0.36
N CYS A 61 -8.53 -3.55 0.49
CA CYS A 61 -8.47 -4.87 1.11
C CYS A 61 -9.53 -5.84 0.58
N SER A 62 -10.40 -5.40 -0.32
CA SER A 62 -11.33 -6.27 -1.04
C SER A 62 -10.65 -7.01 -2.19
N GLY A 63 -11.06 -8.24 -2.46
CA GLY A 63 -10.81 -8.89 -3.75
C GLY A 63 -11.63 -8.22 -4.86
N VAL A 64 -11.17 -8.33 -6.11
CA VAL A 64 -11.86 -7.68 -7.25
C VAL A 64 -13.27 -8.19 -7.50
N ASP A 65 -13.60 -9.38 -6.99
CA ASP A 65 -14.91 -10.02 -7.12
C ASP A 65 -15.82 -9.86 -5.88
N ASP A 66 -15.37 -9.14 -4.85
CA ASP A 66 -16.15 -8.97 -3.62
C ASP A 66 -17.37 -8.04 -3.80
N GLY A 67 -17.42 -7.26 -4.88
CA GLY A 67 -18.49 -6.28 -5.12
C GLY A 67 -18.49 -5.10 -4.14
N GLU A 68 -17.41 -4.88 -3.44
CA GLU A 68 -17.24 -3.83 -2.44
C GLU A 68 -15.89 -3.12 -2.59
N LEU A 69 -15.89 -1.82 -2.36
CA LEU A 69 -14.67 -1.02 -2.25
C LEU A 69 -14.37 -0.78 -0.76
N ARG A 70 -13.39 -1.51 -0.21
CA ARG A 70 -13.05 -1.47 1.22
C ARG A 70 -11.58 -1.13 1.45
N ILE A 71 -11.33 -0.42 2.55
CA ILE A 71 -9.99 -0.19 3.11
C ILE A 71 -9.96 -0.64 4.56
N GLY A 72 -8.81 -1.16 5.01
CA GLY A 72 -8.55 -1.44 6.42
C GLY A 72 -7.66 -0.35 7.00
N VAL A 73 -8.09 0.29 8.09
CA VAL A 73 -7.37 1.40 8.70
C VAL A 73 -7.01 1.08 10.13
N ARG A 74 -5.70 0.87 10.36
CA ARG A 74 -5.18 0.75 11.72
C ARG A 74 -4.91 2.12 12.31
N HIS A 75 -5.29 2.31 13.56
CA HIS A 75 -4.94 3.50 14.35
C HIS A 75 -3.43 3.58 14.55
N VAL A 76 -2.87 4.73 14.21
CA VAL A 76 -1.46 5.07 14.42
C VAL A 76 -1.39 6.16 15.47
N ALA A 77 -0.64 5.92 16.53
CA ALA A 77 -0.46 6.91 17.59
C ALA A 77 0.12 8.22 17.01
N GLY A 78 -0.57 9.35 17.25
CA GLY A 78 -0.24 10.65 16.67
C GLY A 78 -0.60 10.83 15.19
N GLY A 79 -1.18 9.82 14.54
CA GLY A 79 -1.63 9.92 13.15
C GLY A 79 -3.01 10.59 13.06
N VAL A 80 -3.08 11.80 12.48
CA VAL A 80 -4.31 12.61 12.42
C VAL A 80 -5.44 11.87 11.68
N MET A 81 -5.20 11.44 10.45
CA MET A 81 -6.23 10.79 9.62
C MET A 81 -6.65 9.42 10.18
N SER A 82 -5.69 8.60 10.63
CA SER A 82 -6.01 7.27 11.16
C SER A 82 -6.78 7.35 12.48
N SER A 83 -6.47 8.33 13.35
CA SER A 83 -7.23 8.58 14.57
C SER A 83 -8.66 9.00 14.25
N TRP A 84 -8.82 9.97 13.36
CA TRP A 84 -10.14 10.45 12.94
C TRP A 84 -10.99 9.31 12.33
N ILE A 85 -10.42 8.46 11.46
CA ILE A 85 -11.16 7.35 10.87
C ILE A 85 -11.61 6.33 11.92
N ASN A 86 -10.76 6.03 12.92
CA ASN A 86 -11.08 5.04 13.95
C ASN A 86 -12.02 5.56 15.05
N GLN A 87 -12.07 6.89 15.28
CA GLN A 87 -12.76 7.47 16.45
C GLN A 87 -13.96 8.35 16.08
N ASP A 88 -13.86 9.12 14.99
CA ASP A 88 -14.80 10.22 14.71
C ASP A 88 -15.57 10.03 13.40
N LEU A 89 -15.07 9.21 12.46
CA LEU A 89 -15.74 8.97 11.18
C LEU A 89 -17.13 8.36 11.41
N GLN A 90 -18.13 8.94 10.76
CA GLN A 90 -19.52 8.50 10.91
C GLN A 90 -20.01 7.78 9.67
N LEU A 91 -20.90 6.80 9.88
CA LEU A 91 -21.66 6.16 8.81
C LEU A 91 -22.41 7.22 8.00
N GLY A 92 -22.35 7.14 6.68
CA GLY A 92 -23.00 8.08 5.76
C GLY A 92 -22.21 9.37 5.53
N ALA A 93 -21.07 9.59 6.21
CA ALA A 93 -20.21 10.74 5.94
C ALA A 93 -19.69 10.73 4.50
N GLN A 94 -19.46 11.93 3.97
CA GLN A 94 -18.84 12.13 2.66
C GLN A 94 -17.33 12.33 2.81
N ILE A 95 -16.55 11.61 2.02
CA ILE A 95 -15.10 11.73 1.97
C ILE A 95 -14.68 11.89 0.52
N ASP A 96 -13.75 12.78 0.28
CA ASP A 96 -13.13 12.92 -1.04
C ASP A 96 -12.12 11.80 -1.26
N VAL A 97 -12.29 11.05 -2.35
CA VAL A 97 -11.48 9.88 -2.70
C VAL A 97 -10.98 10.01 -4.14
N LEU A 98 -9.69 9.77 -4.36
CA LEU A 98 -9.15 9.57 -5.70
C LEU A 98 -9.49 8.17 -6.21
N PRO A 99 -9.70 8.00 -7.54
CA PRO A 99 -9.78 6.68 -8.13
C PRO A 99 -8.61 5.78 -7.74
N PRO A 100 -8.79 4.44 -7.78
CA PRO A 100 -7.75 3.49 -7.38
C PRO A 100 -6.45 3.66 -8.17
N GLU A 101 -5.34 3.69 -7.44
CA GLU A 101 -3.99 3.83 -8.00
C GLU A 101 -3.04 2.79 -7.38
N GLY A 102 -1.87 2.63 -7.98
CA GLY A 102 -0.84 1.72 -7.48
C GLY A 102 -0.47 0.62 -8.46
N ARG A 103 0.65 -0.05 -8.18
CA ARG A 103 1.24 -1.08 -9.06
C ARG A 103 1.70 -2.32 -8.30
N PHE A 104 1.22 -2.49 -7.09
CA PHE A 104 1.57 -3.63 -6.24
C PHE A 104 0.74 -4.86 -6.62
N PHE A 105 0.85 -5.28 -7.87
CA PHE A 105 0.14 -6.45 -8.42
C PHE A 105 0.88 -7.05 -9.60
N VAL A 106 0.48 -8.27 -9.95
CA VAL A 106 0.78 -8.90 -11.21
C VAL A 106 -0.51 -9.22 -11.96
N PRO A 107 -0.48 -9.30 -13.29
CA PRO A 107 -1.66 -9.69 -14.07
C PRO A 107 -2.13 -11.08 -13.69
N ILE A 108 -3.44 -11.23 -13.49
CA ILE A 108 -4.10 -12.50 -13.25
C ILE A 108 -4.29 -13.25 -14.57
N ASP A 109 -3.94 -14.52 -14.57
CA ASP A 109 -4.15 -15.41 -15.71
C ASP A 109 -4.69 -16.77 -15.22
N PRO A 110 -5.98 -17.08 -15.48
CA PRO A 110 -6.61 -18.31 -15.02
C PRO A 110 -5.96 -19.62 -15.50
N SER A 111 -5.14 -19.56 -16.56
CA SER A 111 -4.44 -20.72 -17.11
C SER A 111 -3.13 -21.05 -16.37
N GLN A 112 -2.63 -20.15 -15.55
CA GLN A 112 -1.36 -20.30 -14.86
C GLN A 112 -1.45 -21.21 -13.63
N VAL A 113 -0.32 -21.86 -13.35
CA VAL A 113 -0.08 -22.67 -12.15
C VAL A 113 1.05 -22.00 -11.37
N ARG A 114 0.72 -21.06 -10.51
CA ARG A 114 1.71 -20.22 -9.82
C ARG A 114 1.76 -20.49 -8.32
N GLN A 115 2.95 -20.33 -7.76
CA GLN A 115 3.20 -20.36 -6.32
C GLN A 115 3.41 -18.92 -5.83
N TYR A 116 2.45 -18.43 -5.06
CA TYR A 116 2.48 -17.09 -4.49
C TYR A 116 2.91 -17.12 -3.03
N LEU A 117 3.71 -16.14 -2.62
CA LEU A 117 4.03 -15.91 -1.22
C LEU A 117 3.65 -14.49 -0.82
N GLY A 118 2.84 -14.34 0.21
CA GLY A 118 2.60 -13.07 0.91
C GLY A 118 3.40 -13.02 2.21
N ILE A 119 4.13 -11.93 2.44
CA ILE A 119 4.81 -11.66 3.72
C ILE A 119 4.26 -10.35 4.27
N ALA A 120 3.38 -10.44 5.25
CA ALA A 120 2.66 -9.31 5.82
C ALA A 120 3.12 -8.98 7.24
N GLY A 121 3.23 -7.69 7.56
CA GLY A 121 3.45 -7.19 8.90
C GLY A 121 2.35 -6.22 9.34
N GLY A 122 1.54 -6.58 10.36
CA GLY A 122 0.46 -5.75 10.86
C GLY A 122 -0.50 -5.28 9.76
N SER A 123 -0.68 -3.95 9.58
CA SER A 123 -1.57 -3.39 8.54
C SER A 123 -1.10 -3.63 7.11
N GLY A 124 0.14 -4.11 6.89
CA GLY A 124 0.59 -4.53 5.56
C GLY A 124 -0.18 -5.71 4.98
N ILE A 125 -1.04 -6.34 5.76
CA ILE A 125 -1.98 -7.36 5.28
C ILE A 125 -2.99 -6.80 4.27
N THR A 126 -3.35 -5.51 4.31
CA THR A 126 -4.44 -4.95 3.50
C THR A 126 -4.26 -5.18 2.00
N PRO A 127 -3.15 -4.81 1.34
CA PRO A 127 -2.98 -5.09 -0.08
C PRO A 127 -2.76 -6.58 -0.37
N ILE A 128 -2.10 -7.30 0.52
CA ILE A 128 -1.84 -8.74 0.35
C ILE A 128 -3.13 -9.54 0.43
N LEU A 129 -4.09 -9.14 1.28
CA LEU A 129 -5.42 -9.75 1.36
C LEU A 129 -6.17 -9.59 0.03
N ALA A 130 -6.18 -8.39 -0.55
CA ALA A 130 -6.80 -8.14 -1.86
C ALA A 130 -6.19 -9.01 -2.97
N ILE A 131 -4.86 -9.12 -2.99
CA ILE A 131 -4.13 -9.96 -3.95
C ILE A 131 -4.48 -11.45 -3.73
N MET A 132 -4.40 -11.92 -2.50
CA MET A 132 -4.67 -13.31 -2.14
C MET A 132 -6.10 -13.73 -2.50
N LYS A 133 -7.11 -12.91 -2.16
CA LYS A 133 -8.51 -13.16 -2.50
C LYS A 133 -8.70 -13.26 -4.01
N THR A 134 -8.13 -12.33 -4.75
CA THR A 134 -8.25 -12.29 -6.21
C THR A 134 -7.54 -13.47 -6.89
N VAL A 135 -6.32 -13.80 -6.47
CA VAL A 135 -5.58 -14.97 -6.98
C VAL A 135 -6.36 -16.25 -6.72
N LEU A 136 -6.79 -16.47 -5.49
CA LEU A 136 -7.51 -17.70 -5.12
C LEU A 136 -8.86 -17.84 -5.84
N ALA A 137 -9.53 -16.72 -6.16
CA ALA A 137 -10.78 -16.73 -6.90
C ALA A 137 -10.58 -16.93 -8.41
N ARG A 138 -9.56 -16.32 -9.01
CA ARG A 138 -9.42 -16.22 -10.47
C ARG A 138 -8.33 -17.09 -11.10
N GLU A 139 -7.38 -17.60 -10.28
CA GLU A 139 -6.37 -18.58 -10.74
C GLU A 139 -6.58 -19.93 -10.04
N PRO A 140 -7.46 -20.80 -10.55
CA PRO A 140 -7.91 -22.00 -9.85
C PRO A 140 -6.80 -23.04 -9.63
N LEU A 141 -5.71 -22.97 -10.36
CA LEU A 141 -4.57 -23.89 -10.27
C LEU A 141 -3.43 -23.35 -9.41
N SER A 142 -3.47 -22.07 -9.05
CA SER A 142 -2.42 -21.41 -8.27
C SER A 142 -2.60 -21.60 -6.77
N HIS A 143 -1.48 -21.54 -6.03
CA HIS A 143 -1.42 -21.68 -4.58
C HIS A 143 -0.91 -20.38 -3.96
N PHE A 144 -1.38 -20.08 -2.76
CA PHE A 144 -0.95 -18.92 -2.01
C PHE A 144 -0.50 -19.32 -0.60
N THR A 145 0.70 -18.93 -0.23
CA THR A 145 1.20 -19.05 1.14
C THR A 145 1.28 -17.66 1.76
N LEU A 146 0.78 -17.49 2.97
CA LEU A 146 0.87 -16.24 3.73
C LEU A 146 1.70 -16.46 5.00
N ILE A 147 2.74 -15.65 5.19
CA ILE A 147 3.44 -15.47 6.46
C ILE A 147 2.99 -14.13 7.03
N TYR A 148 2.31 -14.15 8.16
CA TYR A 148 1.71 -12.95 8.72
C TYR A 148 2.20 -12.68 10.15
N GLY A 149 3.02 -11.63 10.29
CA GLY A 149 3.57 -11.18 11.57
C GLY A 149 2.72 -10.15 12.26
N ASN A 150 2.38 -10.39 13.54
CA ASN A 150 1.63 -9.48 14.40
C ASN A 150 2.26 -9.38 15.78
N ARG A 151 1.80 -8.43 16.61
CA ARG A 151 2.19 -8.37 18.02
C ARG A 151 1.50 -9.47 18.81
N ARG A 152 0.17 -9.55 18.68
CA ARG A 152 -0.72 -10.48 19.41
C ARG A 152 -1.85 -10.96 18.51
N GLN A 153 -2.45 -12.05 18.87
CA GLN A 153 -3.62 -12.58 18.19
C GLN A 153 -4.79 -11.59 18.18
N ALA A 154 -5.05 -10.91 19.28
CA ALA A 154 -6.12 -9.91 19.40
C ALA A 154 -5.90 -8.67 18.50
N SER A 155 -4.65 -8.38 18.08
CA SER A 155 -4.33 -7.27 17.17
C SER A 155 -4.14 -7.70 15.72
N THR A 156 -4.54 -8.92 15.37
CA THR A 156 -4.41 -9.49 14.01
C THR A 156 -5.59 -9.02 13.16
N MET A 157 -5.31 -8.11 12.24
CA MET A 157 -6.33 -7.62 11.32
C MET A 157 -6.82 -8.73 10.38
N PHE A 158 -8.11 -8.73 10.07
CA PHE A 158 -8.78 -9.69 9.17
C PHE A 158 -8.66 -11.16 9.60
N LYS A 159 -8.53 -11.42 10.90
CA LYS A 159 -8.34 -12.79 11.41
C LYS A 159 -9.45 -13.72 10.95
N GLU A 160 -10.71 -13.35 11.18
CA GLU A 160 -11.88 -14.17 10.80
C GLU A 160 -11.96 -14.34 9.27
N GLU A 161 -11.72 -13.28 8.51
CA GLU A 161 -11.73 -13.34 7.04
C GLU A 161 -10.62 -14.26 6.49
N LEU A 162 -9.44 -14.27 7.13
CA LEU A 162 -8.34 -15.19 6.78
C LEU A 162 -8.70 -16.66 7.10
N GLU A 163 -9.35 -16.90 8.23
CA GLU A 163 -9.84 -18.23 8.62
C GLU A 163 -10.92 -18.74 7.65
N ASP A 164 -11.85 -17.89 7.24
CA ASP A 164 -12.87 -18.19 6.24
C ASP A 164 -12.26 -18.50 4.87
N LEU A 165 -11.27 -17.71 4.45
CA LEU A 165 -10.53 -17.97 3.22
C LEU A 165 -9.78 -19.30 3.30
N LYS A 166 -9.16 -19.62 4.44
CA LYS A 166 -8.51 -20.91 4.65
C LYS A 166 -9.49 -22.06 4.55
N ASN A 167 -10.66 -21.94 5.13
CA ASN A 167 -11.73 -22.95 5.05
C ASN A 167 -12.20 -23.14 3.59
N ARG A 168 -12.37 -22.03 2.86
CA ARG A 168 -12.81 -22.04 1.45
C ARG A 168 -11.77 -22.64 0.51
N TYR A 169 -10.49 -22.34 0.73
CA TYR A 169 -9.39 -22.73 -0.15
C TYR A 169 -8.39 -23.66 0.54
N LEU A 170 -8.90 -24.65 1.25
CA LEU A 170 -8.14 -25.51 2.17
C LEU A 170 -6.83 -26.06 1.59
N THR A 171 -6.83 -26.51 0.34
CA THR A 171 -5.68 -27.14 -0.32
C THR A 171 -4.76 -26.12 -1.04
N ARG A 172 -5.27 -24.93 -1.32
CA ARG A 172 -4.55 -23.90 -2.10
C ARG A 172 -4.08 -22.70 -1.29
N LEU A 173 -4.54 -22.56 -0.04
CA LEU A 173 -4.10 -21.50 0.88
C LEU A 173 -3.37 -22.09 2.07
N THR A 174 -2.16 -21.61 2.34
CA THR A 174 -1.40 -21.93 3.55
C THR A 174 -1.20 -20.66 4.38
N LEU A 175 -1.52 -20.73 5.68
CA LEU A 175 -1.41 -19.59 6.60
C LEU A 175 -0.38 -19.90 7.70
N HIS A 176 0.59 -19.01 7.84
CA HIS A 176 1.56 -19.01 8.94
C HIS A 176 1.45 -17.69 9.70
N THR A 177 0.88 -17.72 10.90
CA THR A 177 0.83 -16.55 11.79
C THR A 177 1.98 -16.59 12.77
N VAL A 178 2.64 -15.43 12.99
CA VAL A 178 3.77 -15.27 13.90
C VAL A 178 3.48 -14.12 14.85
N PHE A 179 3.67 -14.35 16.15
CA PHE A 179 3.35 -13.37 17.20
C PHE A 179 4.63 -12.95 17.94
N SER A 180 4.88 -11.63 17.97
CA SER A 180 6.09 -11.10 18.60
C SER A 180 5.96 -10.84 20.10
N GLN A 181 4.75 -10.81 20.62
CA GLN A 181 4.45 -10.53 22.04
C GLN A 181 3.56 -11.62 22.67
N GLU A 182 3.43 -12.77 22.03
CA GLU A 182 2.78 -13.95 22.57
C GLU A 182 3.68 -15.17 22.42
N HIS A 183 3.68 -16.03 23.42
CA HIS A 183 4.38 -17.29 23.36
C HIS A 183 3.51 -18.32 22.61
N MET A 184 4.12 -18.97 21.62
CA MET A 184 3.50 -20.03 20.86
C MET A 184 4.27 -21.33 21.09
N ASP A 185 3.61 -22.49 20.99
CA ASP A 185 4.25 -23.80 21.16
C ASP A 185 5.39 -24.06 20.17
N SER A 186 5.34 -23.43 19.00
CA SER A 186 6.38 -23.51 17.98
C SER A 186 7.29 -22.27 18.04
N PRO A 187 8.61 -22.44 18.19
CA PRO A 187 9.57 -21.34 18.11
C PRO A 187 9.48 -20.56 16.79
N LEU A 188 9.16 -21.24 15.69
CA LEU A 188 8.98 -20.62 14.38
C LEU A 188 7.82 -19.61 14.36
N LYS A 189 6.77 -19.84 15.17
CA LYS A 189 5.61 -18.96 15.28
C LYS A 189 5.74 -17.88 16.37
N SER A 190 6.85 -17.84 17.09
CA SER A 190 7.11 -16.88 18.18
C SER A 190 8.19 -15.89 17.82
N GLY A 191 8.05 -14.63 18.26
CA GLY A 191 9.02 -13.56 18.06
C GLY A 191 8.76 -12.71 16.80
N ARG A 192 9.69 -11.84 16.48
CA ARG A 192 9.60 -10.95 15.30
C ARG A 192 10.02 -11.68 14.03
N LEU A 193 9.38 -11.37 12.93
CA LEU A 193 9.82 -11.81 11.60
C LEU A 193 11.05 -10.97 11.19
N THR A 194 12.21 -11.47 11.56
CA THR A 194 13.52 -10.96 11.16
C THR A 194 14.02 -11.70 9.92
N GLN A 195 15.08 -11.20 9.29
CA GLN A 195 15.76 -11.88 8.18
C GLN A 195 16.07 -13.35 8.53
N ALA A 196 16.64 -13.60 9.72
CA ALA A 196 16.98 -14.96 10.18
C ALA A 196 15.74 -15.85 10.27
N LYS A 197 14.65 -15.35 10.91
CA LYS A 197 13.39 -16.12 11.04
C LYS A 197 12.73 -16.38 9.69
N LEU A 198 12.70 -15.42 8.78
CA LEU A 198 12.21 -15.63 7.43
C LEU A 198 13.07 -16.65 6.67
N GLY A 199 14.39 -16.62 6.86
CA GLY A 199 15.29 -17.66 6.34
C GLY A 199 14.93 -19.06 6.85
N GLU A 200 14.56 -19.22 8.14
CA GLU A 200 14.06 -20.49 8.67
C GLU A 200 12.77 -20.94 7.96
N PHE A 201 11.78 -20.05 7.77
CA PHE A 201 10.57 -20.36 7.00
C PHE A 201 10.89 -20.82 5.57
N LEU A 202 11.76 -20.09 4.89
CA LEU A 202 12.15 -20.37 3.50
C LEU A 202 12.94 -21.68 3.37
N SER A 203 13.70 -22.08 4.40
CA SER A 203 14.48 -23.32 4.37
C SER A 203 13.68 -24.57 4.75
N VAL A 204 12.67 -24.42 5.64
CA VAL A 204 11.97 -25.57 6.24
C VAL A 204 10.61 -25.81 5.60
N LEU A 205 9.85 -24.74 5.29
CA LEU A 205 8.43 -24.85 4.90
C LEU A 205 8.16 -24.39 3.47
N ILE A 206 9.04 -23.66 2.84
CA ILE A 206 8.83 -23.04 1.55
C ILE A 206 10.00 -23.40 0.65
N GLN A 207 9.71 -23.67 -0.63
CA GLN A 207 10.74 -23.89 -1.63
C GLN A 207 10.97 -22.62 -2.44
N PRO A 208 11.95 -21.76 -2.12
CA PRO A 208 12.11 -20.43 -2.71
C PRO A 208 12.22 -20.44 -4.24
N GLN A 209 12.79 -21.52 -4.80
CA GLN A 209 13.00 -21.70 -6.25
C GLN A 209 11.70 -21.94 -7.01
N GLN A 210 10.62 -22.29 -6.34
CA GLN A 210 9.30 -22.53 -6.94
C GLN A 210 8.37 -21.31 -6.85
N LEU A 211 8.82 -20.22 -6.18
CA LEU A 211 8.01 -19.02 -6.02
C LEU A 211 8.03 -18.19 -7.30
N ASP A 212 6.85 -17.97 -7.87
CA ASP A 212 6.68 -17.12 -9.04
C ASP A 212 6.55 -15.64 -8.67
N HIS A 213 5.79 -15.34 -7.60
CA HIS A 213 5.59 -13.97 -7.14
C HIS A 213 5.53 -13.89 -5.62
N ILE A 214 6.29 -12.96 -5.06
CA ILE A 214 6.35 -12.68 -3.62
C ILE A 214 5.90 -11.24 -3.37
N PHE A 215 4.91 -11.06 -2.50
CA PHE A 215 4.39 -9.75 -2.11
C PHE A 215 4.75 -9.46 -0.66
N VAL A 216 5.51 -8.40 -0.44
CA VAL A 216 5.97 -7.98 0.89
C VAL A 216 5.35 -6.64 1.24
N CYS A 217 4.66 -6.55 2.39
CA CYS A 217 4.16 -5.29 2.91
C CYS A 217 4.12 -5.30 4.44
N GLY A 218 4.70 -4.27 5.04
CA GLY A 218 4.77 -4.10 6.49
C GLY A 218 5.51 -2.84 6.90
N PRO A 219 5.86 -2.70 8.18
CA PRO A 219 6.70 -1.61 8.67
C PRO A 219 8.04 -1.54 7.92
N HIS A 220 8.64 -0.35 7.88
CA HIS A 220 9.79 -0.09 7.00
C HIS A 220 10.95 -1.10 7.19
N GLY A 221 11.43 -1.32 8.41
CA GLY A 221 12.51 -2.27 8.68
C GLY A 221 12.11 -3.73 8.42
N PHE A 222 10.83 -4.08 8.56
CA PHE A 222 10.31 -5.40 8.23
C PHE A 222 10.44 -5.71 6.73
N ASN A 223 10.15 -4.74 5.87
CA ASN A 223 10.27 -4.92 4.42
C ASN A 223 11.73 -5.17 4.01
N ASP A 224 12.68 -4.47 4.63
CA ASP A 224 14.12 -4.65 4.37
C ASP A 224 14.63 -6.02 4.85
N GLU A 225 14.19 -6.47 6.01
CA GLU A 225 14.47 -7.81 6.54
C GLU A 225 13.93 -8.92 5.63
N ALA A 226 12.70 -8.73 5.11
CA ALA A 226 12.07 -9.70 4.21
C ALA A 226 12.79 -9.76 2.86
N ASP A 227 13.13 -8.61 2.27
CA ASP A 227 13.87 -8.51 1.03
C ASP A 227 15.24 -9.21 1.15
N ALA A 228 15.99 -8.89 2.20
CA ALA A 228 17.29 -9.51 2.47
C ALA A 228 17.19 -11.05 2.65
N ALA A 229 16.15 -11.54 3.33
CA ALA A 229 15.93 -12.97 3.50
C ALA A 229 15.64 -13.68 2.17
N LEU A 230 14.78 -13.09 1.34
CA LEU A 230 14.40 -13.64 0.04
C LEU A 230 15.59 -13.68 -0.93
N LEU A 231 16.34 -12.58 -1.02
CA LEU A 231 17.55 -12.51 -1.85
C LEU A 231 18.62 -13.51 -1.38
N ALA A 232 18.83 -13.64 -0.07
CA ALA A 232 19.76 -14.62 0.51
C ALA A 232 19.32 -16.08 0.24
N ALA A 233 18.03 -16.33 0.10
CA ALA A 233 17.47 -17.65 -0.28
C ALA A 233 17.52 -17.92 -1.80
N GLY A 234 18.05 -16.98 -2.60
CA GLY A 234 18.21 -17.13 -4.05
C GLY A 234 16.95 -16.82 -4.85
N VAL A 235 15.97 -16.11 -4.28
CA VAL A 235 14.80 -15.63 -5.03
C VAL A 235 15.23 -14.55 -5.99
N PRO A 236 14.84 -14.61 -7.29
CA PRO A 236 15.11 -13.54 -8.24
C PRO A 236 14.43 -12.22 -7.82
N ALA A 237 15.15 -11.11 -7.92
CA ALA A 237 14.65 -9.79 -7.48
C ALA A 237 13.38 -9.36 -8.23
N GLU A 238 13.23 -9.77 -9.48
CA GLU A 238 12.05 -9.50 -10.32
C GLU A 238 10.79 -10.21 -9.85
N HIS A 239 10.91 -11.27 -9.02
CA HIS A 239 9.77 -11.96 -8.41
C HIS A 239 9.34 -11.30 -7.10
N ILE A 240 10.15 -10.37 -6.55
CA ILE A 240 9.90 -9.73 -5.25
C ILE A 240 9.22 -8.38 -5.48
N HIS A 241 7.99 -8.25 -4.98
CA HIS A 241 7.19 -7.03 -5.03
C HIS A 241 7.06 -6.47 -3.61
N ILE A 242 7.48 -5.22 -3.40
CA ILE A 242 7.47 -4.59 -2.08
C ILE A 242 6.62 -3.34 -2.10
N GLU A 243 5.62 -3.26 -1.22
CA GLU A 243 4.88 -2.02 -0.95
C GLU A 243 5.28 -1.45 0.41
N ARG A 244 5.55 -0.14 0.46
CA ARG A 244 6.00 0.55 1.66
C ARG A 244 4.95 1.56 2.11
N PHE A 245 4.56 1.53 3.39
CA PHE A 245 3.67 2.50 3.99
C PHE A 245 4.48 3.59 4.72
N GLY A 246 4.39 4.83 4.20
CA GLY A 246 5.07 5.98 4.80
C GLY A 246 6.60 5.97 4.65
N VAL A 247 7.24 6.92 5.30
CA VAL A 247 8.70 7.01 5.44
C VAL A 247 9.10 6.80 6.88
N PRO A 248 10.31 6.32 7.17
CA PRO A 248 10.85 6.28 8.52
C PRO A 248 10.78 7.67 9.16
N VAL A 249 10.45 7.74 10.45
CA VAL A 249 10.39 9.00 11.20
C VAL A 249 11.72 9.76 11.10
N ASP A 250 12.84 9.01 11.10
CA ASP A 250 14.19 9.55 10.96
C ASP A 250 14.48 10.12 9.55
N ALA A 251 13.86 9.58 8.52
CA ALA A 251 13.99 10.10 7.15
C ALA A 251 13.08 11.32 6.91
N ALA A 252 11.99 11.48 7.66
CA ALA A 252 11.16 12.70 7.62
C ALA A 252 11.89 13.89 8.25
N SER A 253 12.82 13.65 9.18
CA SER A 253 13.74 14.64 9.72
C SER A 253 14.96 14.89 8.84
N MET A 254 15.36 13.94 8.02
CA MET A 254 16.24 14.15 6.89
C MET A 254 15.43 14.82 5.78
N LYS A 255 15.26 16.13 5.86
CA LYS A 255 15.05 16.92 4.65
C LYS A 255 16.23 16.58 3.74
N ILE A 256 15.99 15.70 2.77
CA ILE A 256 16.91 15.54 1.65
C ILE A 256 16.89 16.91 0.98
N LYS A 257 17.76 17.80 1.45
CA LYS A 257 18.17 18.93 0.62
C LYS A 257 18.85 18.23 -0.55
N PRO A 258 18.28 18.30 -1.75
CA PRO A 258 19.02 17.84 -2.92
C PRO A 258 20.39 18.49 -2.80
N ALA A 259 21.44 17.68 -2.91
CA ALA A 259 22.78 18.24 -2.94
C ALA A 259 22.82 19.14 -4.17
N VAL A 260 22.79 20.45 -3.92
CA VAL A 260 22.97 21.46 -4.98
C VAL A 260 24.35 21.19 -5.55
N GLN A 261 24.39 20.68 -6.77
CA GLN A 261 25.67 20.47 -7.45
C GLN A 261 26.19 21.79 -7.99
N PRO A 262 27.50 22.01 -8.00
CA PRO A 262 28.07 23.16 -8.67
C PRO A 262 27.61 23.18 -10.15
N GLY A 263 26.87 24.20 -10.53
CA GLY A 263 26.27 24.33 -11.89
C GLY A 263 24.75 24.15 -11.93
N ASP A 264 24.09 23.77 -10.82
CA ASP A 264 22.63 23.76 -10.77
C ASP A 264 22.10 25.21 -10.86
N ALA A 265 21.17 25.43 -11.77
CA ALA A 265 20.49 26.71 -11.88
C ALA A 265 19.60 26.94 -10.66
N PRO A 266 19.66 28.14 -10.02
CA PRO A 266 18.82 28.44 -8.86
C PRO A 266 17.32 28.51 -9.19
N GLN A 267 17.02 28.55 -10.48
CA GLN A 267 15.68 28.71 -11.04
C GLN A 267 15.59 27.98 -12.37
N ALA A 268 14.45 27.34 -12.64
CA ALA A 268 14.18 26.65 -13.91
C ALA A 268 12.71 26.79 -14.30
N MET A 269 12.43 26.82 -15.60
CA MET A 269 11.07 26.67 -16.11
C MET A 269 10.76 25.19 -16.28
N VAL A 270 9.68 24.71 -15.65
CA VAL A 270 9.22 23.32 -15.71
C VAL A 270 7.88 23.27 -16.41
N GLN A 271 7.83 22.57 -17.52
CA GLN A 271 6.58 22.30 -18.23
C GLN A 271 5.95 21.03 -17.68
N ILE A 272 4.76 21.16 -17.10
CA ILE A 272 3.96 20.03 -16.60
C ILE A 272 2.87 19.72 -17.62
N ILE A 273 2.88 18.49 -18.14
CA ILE A 273 1.85 17.98 -19.04
C ILE A 273 0.96 17.02 -18.26
N ARG A 274 -0.34 17.34 -18.22
CA ARG A 274 -1.36 16.52 -17.54
C ARG A 274 -2.64 16.51 -18.37
N ASP A 275 -3.18 15.32 -18.61
CA ASP A 275 -4.46 15.12 -19.34
C ASP A 275 -4.48 15.85 -20.70
N GLY A 276 -3.32 15.90 -21.38
CA GLY A 276 -3.14 16.61 -22.65
C GLY A 276 -2.98 18.13 -22.54
N LEU A 277 -3.12 18.69 -21.34
CA LEU A 277 -2.90 20.12 -21.08
C LEU A 277 -1.49 20.35 -20.58
N SER A 278 -0.84 21.36 -21.13
CA SER A 278 0.51 21.79 -20.77
C SER A 278 0.46 23.09 -19.98
N ARG A 279 1.19 23.15 -18.87
CA ARG A 279 1.41 24.39 -18.10
C ARG A 279 2.87 24.54 -17.74
N GLU A 280 3.36 25.76 -17.87
CA GLU A 280 4.69 26.16 -17.39
C GLU A 280 4.58 26.69 -15.98
N ILE A 281 5.50 26.26 -15.12
CA ILE A 281 5.68 26.76 -13.76
C ILE A 281 7.13 27.14 -13.54
N GLU A 282 7.36 28.15 -12.71
CA GLU A 282 8.69 28.49 -12.27
C GLU A 282 9.09 27.63 -11.08
N PHE A 283 10.16 26.87 -11.23
CA PHE A 283 10.78 26.14 -10.12
C PHE A 283 11.95 26.95 -9.57
N ARG A 284 11.98 27.14 -8.27
CA ARG A 284 13.10 27.74 -7.53
C ARG A 284 13.60 26.74 -6.50
N THR A 285 14.88 26.81 -6.15
CA THR A 285 15.51 25.91 -5.17
C THR A 285 14.80 25.95 -3.81
N GLU A 286 14.22 27.09 -3.43
CA GLU A 286 13.45 27.25 -2.21
C GLU A 286 12.16 26.39 -2.15
N HIS A 287 11.61 26.02 -3.31
CA HIS A 287 10.45 25.11 -3.37
C HIS A 287 10.81 23.68 -2.92
N GLY A 288 12.09 23.29 -3.02
CA GLY A 288 12.57 21.96 -2.64
C GLY A 288 12.18 20.82 -3.60
N ASN A 289 11.01 20.88 -4.24
CA ASN A 289 10.57 19.91 -5.26
C ASN A 289 9.51 20.52 -6.21
N VAL A 290 9.30 19.86 -7.34
CA VAL A 290 8.36 20.30 -8.39
C VAL A 290 6.91 20.32 -7.90
N LEU A 291 6.52 19.43 -6.98
CA LEU A 291 5.16 19.39 -6.42
C LEU A 291 4.84 20.69 -5.64
N VAL A 292 5.77 21.19 -4.84
CA VAL A 292 5.62 22.44 -4.10
C VAL A 292 5.59 23.63 -5.06
N ALA A 293 6.44 23.65 -6.09
CA ALA A 293 6.44 24.70 -7.11
C ALA A 293 5.10 24.74 -7.88
N ALA A 294 4.56 23.56 -8.24
CA ALA A 294 3.25 23.47 -8.90
C ALA A 294 2.13 24.04 -8.03
N ALA A 295 2.10 23.68 -6.74
CA ALA A 295 1.11 24.22 -5.80
C ALA A 295 1.25 25.74 -5.61
N ALA A 296 2.49 26.26 -5.51
CA ALA A 296 2.75 27.69 -5.42
C ALA A 296 2.31 28.47 -6.67
N SER A 297 2.33 27.80 -7.83
CA SER A 297 1.83 28.34 -9.11
C SER A 297 0.33 28.14 -9.33
N GLY A 298 -0.41 27.67 -8.30
CA GLY A 298 -1.85 27.42 -8.39
C GLY A 298 -2.22 26.21 -9.28
N LEU A 299 -1.26 25.34 -9.60
CA LEU A 299 -1.52 24.11 -10.34
C LEU A 299 -1.77 22.96 -9.37
N GLU A 300 -3.01 22.49 -9.34
CA GLU A 300 -3.37 21.31 -8.55
C GLU A 300 -2.87 20.06 -9.28
N VAL A 301 -1.93 19.34 -8.66
CA VAL A 301 -1.41 18.05 -9.12
C VAL A 301 -1.75 16.98 -8.07
N PRO A 302 -1.97 15.71 -8.47
CA PRO A 302 -2.28 14.66 -7.54
C PRO A 302 -1.09 14.40 -6.60
N TYR A 303 -1.37 14.30 -5.30
CA TYR A 303 -0.38 13.88 -4.30
C TYR A 303 -1.08 13.29 -3.08
N SER A 304 -0.34 12.49 -2.30
CA SER A 304 -0.77 12.00 -0.98
C SER A 304 0.38 12.12 0.03
N CYS A 305 1.32 11.18 0.06
CA CYS A 305 2.35 11.09 1.10
C CYS A 305 3.43 12.18 1.04
N LYS A 306 3.66 12.83 -0.11
CA LYS A 306 4.76 13.80 -0.38
C LYS A 306 6.16 13.26 -0.08
N SER A 307 6.33 11.96 0.02
CA SER A 307 7.56 11.29 0.46
C SER A 307 8.09 10.24 -0.52
N GLY A 308 7.51 10.18 -1.74
CA GLY A 308 7.94 9.28 -2.81
C GLY A 308 7.50 7.82 -2.66
N VAL A 309 6.67 7.49 -1.67
CA VAL A 309 6.30 6.11 -1.34
C VAL A 309 5.02 5.65 -2.06
N CYS A 310 3.96 6.48 -2.06
CA CYS A 310 2.64 6.09 -2.56
C CYS A 310 2.49 6.19 -4.09
N CYS A 311 3.47 6.72 -4.81
CA CYS A 311 3.47 6.91 -6.26
C CYS A 311 2.37 7.84 -6.83
N THR A 312 1.48 8.41 -6.02
CA THR A 312 0.39 9.30 -6.48
C THR A 312 0.90 10.54 -7.23
N CYS A 313 2.05 11.09 -6.82
CA CYS A 313 2.68 12.25 -7.49
C CYS A 313 3.77 11.86 -8.51
N ARG A 314 3.79 10.62 -8.99
CA ARG A 314 4.81 10.14 -9.93
C ARG A 314 4.62 10.82 -11.29
N ALA A 315 5.72 11.33 -11.85
CA ALA A 315 5.76 11.89 -13.18
C ALA A 315 6.85 11.22 -14.04
N LYS A 316 6.67 11.25 -15.35
CA LYS A 316 7.69 10.82 -16.31
C LYS A 316 8.43 12.06 -16.79
N LEU A 317 9.75 12.08 -16.65
CA LEU A 317 10.58 13.07 -17.29
C LEU A 317 10.62 12.77 -18.80
N ILE A 318 10.09 13.70 -19.62
CA ILE A 318 10.01 13.55 -21.07
C ILE A 318 11.25 14.15 -21.75
N ASP A 319 11.62 15.35 -21.33
CA ASP A 319 12.75 16.07 -21.87
C ASP A 319 13.48 16.84 -20.76
N ARG A 320 14.79 16.94 -20.85
CA ARG A 320 15.62 17.73 -19.96
C ARG A 320 16.48 18.64 -20.81
N LYS A 321 16.01 19.86 -21.07
CA LYS A 321 16.80 20.91 -21.71
C LYS A 321 17.37 21.81 -20.64
N SER A 322 18.69 21.90 -20.58
CA SER A 322 19.35 22.99 -19.88
C SER A 322 19.28 24.21 -20.81
N VAL A 323 18.53 25.23 -20.41
CA VAL A 323 18.68 26.55 -21.01
C VAL A 323 19.84 27.22 -20.27
N VAL A 324 20.95 27.38 -20.95
CA VAL A 324 22.12 28.12 -20.45
C VAL A 324 21.84 29.62 -20.62
#